data_533cedc890ce7012135b88eda4620c98
#
_entry.id   533cedc890ce7012135b88eda4620c98
#
_cell.length_a   1.000
_cell.length_b   1.000
_cell.length_c   1.000
_cell.angle_alpha   90.00
_cell.angle_beta   90.00
_cell.angle_gamma   90.00
#
_symmetry.space_group_name_H-M   'P 1'
#
loop_
_entity.id
_entity.type
_entity.pdbx_description
1 polymer ?
#
loop_
_entity_poly.entity_id
_entity_poly.type
_entity_poly.pdbx_seq_one_letter_code
_entity_poly.pdbx_strand_id
1 'polypeptide(L)'
;EPSRRQRQMCIRDRSRIFNIVWEEKIVEANWNGYLEQGESMTIEHTPSEGGRAIQLNSTLTLSRELIPLLLPEDNFTLSLDMETGWSTFSSTSQDNITENTSASIDRGDLNSYPESGYTLSADSKEALETLLLNQAGERFGQGEWTWTITADQCDPDTPVDGIDPDQGNDWELSVTVIVMVLRISEVGP
;
A
#
# COMPACT_ATOMS: atom_id res chain seq x y z
N GLU A 1 47.03 -53.75 2.00
CA GLU A 1 46.43 -52.43 2.30
C GLU A 1 45.17 -52.25 1.47
N PRO A 2 44.01 -52.08 2.08
CA PRO A 2 42.80 -51.89 1.28
C PRO A 2 42.67 -50.43 0.88
N SER A 3 42.65 -50.24 -0.44
CA SER A 3 42.31 -49.05 -1.15
C SER A 3 41.07 -48.37 -0.58
N ARG A 4 41.21 -47.18 -0.06
CA ARG A 4 40.09 -46.29 0.30
C ARG A 4 39.32 -45.95 -0.98
N ARG A 5 38.26 -46.68 -1.24
CA ARG A 5 37.24 -46.23 -2.19
C ARG A 5 36.61 -44.95 -1.61
N GLN A 6 37.03 -43.84 -2.12
CA GLN A 6 36.27 -42.61 -2.00
C GLN A 6 34.85 -42.91 -2.46
N ARG A 7 33.94 -42.96 -1.50
CA ARG A 7 32.51 -42.86 -1.82
C ARG A 7 32.28 -41.40 -2.30
N GLN A 8 32.38 -41.24 -3.58
CA GLN A 8 31.81 -40.07 -4.22
C GLN A 8 30.31 -40.15 -3.92
N MET A 9 29.86 -39.38 -2.91
CA MET A 9 28.48 -39.06 -2.73
C MET A 9 28.11 -38.24 -3.96
N CYS A 10 27.51 -38.89 -4.95
CA CYS A 10 26.69 -38.21 -5.94
C CYS A 10 25.52 -37.62 -5.17
N ILE A 11 25.67 -36.40 -4.67
CA ILE A 11 24.55 -35.58 -4.36
C ILE A 11 23.92 -35.32 -5.76
N ARG A 12 22.95 -36.17 -6.08
CA ARG A 12 22.08 -35.89 -7.22
C ARG A 12 21.41 -34.56 -6.84
N ASP A 13 21.90 -33.54 -7.47
CA ASP A 13 21.25 -32.24 -7.53
C ASP A 13 19.83 -32.49 -8.02
N ARG A 14 18.90 -32.61 -7.06
CA ARG A 14 17.49 -32.82 -7.38
C ARG A 14 16.87 -31.42 -7.51
N SER A 15 17.34 -30.68 -8.49
CA SER A 15 16.64 -29.48 -8.86
C SER A 15 15.22 -29.85 -9.28
N ARG A 16 14.26 -29.25 -8.63
CA ARG A 16 12.83 -29.41 -8.92
C ARG A 16 12.40 -28.33 -9.88
N ILE A 17 11.39 -28.59 -10.66
CA ILE A 17 10.81 -27.61 -11.57
C ILE A 17 9.58 -27.03 -10.89
N PHE A 18 9.51 -25.72 -10.87
CA PHE A 18 8.40 -24.97 -10.31
C PHE A 18 7.74 -24.10 -11.37
N ASN A 19 6.43 -24.09 -11.35
CA ASN A 19 5.62 -23.14 -12.12
C ASN A 19 5.44 -21.86 -11.29
N ILE A 20 5.71 -20.72 -11.92
CA ILE A 20 5.68 -19.38 -11.32
C ILE A 20 4.49 -18.63 -11.89
N VAL A 21 3.59 -18.25 -11.01
CA VAL A 21 2.40 -17.47 -11.36
C VAL A 21 2.28 -16.29 -10.41
N TRP A 22 2.04 -15.12 -10.96
CA TRP A 22 1.66 -13.94 -10.19
C TRP A 22 0.16 -13.70 -10.37
N GLU A 23 -0.54 -13.63 -9.27
CA GLU A 23 -1.98 -13.41 -9.23
C GLU A 23 -2.27 -11.99 -8.75
N GLU A 24 -3.13 -11.30 -9.49
CA GLU A 24 -3.62 -9.99 -9.08
C GLU A 24 -4.60 -10.14 -7.90
N LYS A 25 -4.41 -9.31 -6.89
CA LYS A 25 -5.31 -9.17 -5.75
C LYS A 25 -5.60 -7.70 -5.52
N ILE A 26 -6.86 -7.36 -5.40
CA ILE A 26 -7.29 -6.03 -4.98
C ILE A 26 -7.43 -6.04 -3.46
N VAL A 27 -6.78 -5.08 -2.82
CA VAL A 27 -6.89 -4.84 -1.37
C VAL A 27 -7.59 -3.50 -1.18
N GLU A 28 -8.69 -3.51 -0.45
CA GLU A 28 -9.48 -2.34 -0.14
C GLU A 28 -9.51 -2.12 1.37
N ALA A 29 -9.39 -0.87 1.77
CA ALA A 29 -9.50 -0.46 3.16
C ALA A 29 -10.18 0.91 3.25
N ASN A 30 -10.97 1.12 4.30
CA ASN A 30 -11.69 2.36 4.53
C ASN A 30 -11.58 2.75 6.00
N TRP A 31 -11.41 4.04 6.23
CA TRP A 31 -11.42 4.65 7.55
C TRP A 31 -12.27 5.91 7.51
N ASN A 32 -12.82 6.25 8.65
CA ASN A 32 -13.57 7.49 8.84
C ASN A 32 -13.30 8.05 10.24
N GLY A 33 -13.60 9.29 10.43
CA GLY A 33 -13.46 9.96 11.71
C GLY A 33 -13.85 11.42 11.61
N TYR A 34 -13.60 12.14 12.68
CA TYR A 34 -13.80 13.57 12.81
C TYR A 34 -12.48 14.21 13.23
N LEU A 35 -12.15 15.38 12.69
CA LEU A 35 -10.98 16.18 13.06
C LEU A 35 -11.39 17.63 13.27
N GLU A 36 -10.91 18.21 14.38
CA GLU A 36 -11.00 19.65 14.63
C GLU A 36 -9.86 20.40 13.94
N GLN A 37 -10.05 21.68 13.70
CA GLN A 37 -9.02 22.53 13.10
C GLN A 37 -7.69 22.42 13.82
N GLY A 38 -6.62 22.20 13.05
CA GLY A 38 -5.26 22.02 13.54
C GLY A 38 -4.96 20.63 14.04
N GLU A 39 -5.93 19.71 14.06
CA GLU A 39 -5.68 18.31 14.40
C GLU A 39 -5.16 17.53 13.19
N SER A 40 -4.49 16.44 13.50
CA SER A 40 -4.03 15.47 12.50
C SER A 40 -4.26 14.05 12.98
N MET A 41 -4.62 13.17 12.06
CA MET A 41 -4.73 11.74 12.29
C MET A 41 -3.77 10.97 11.40
N THR A 42 -3.11 9.99 11.99
CA THR A 42 -2.22 9.07 11.27
C THR A 42 -2.84 7.68 11.21
N ILE A 43 -2.84 7.09 10.03
CA ILE A 43 -3.35 5.75 9.75
C ILE A 43 -2.22 4.92 9.20
N GLU A 44 -1.85 3.87 9.95
CA GLU A 44 -0.83 2.91 9.56
C GLU A 44 -1.50 1.65 8.99
N HIS A 45 -1.05 1.23 7.82
CA HIS A 45 -1.59 0.04 7.17
C HIS A 45 -0.54 -0.63 6.29
N THR A 46 -0.51 -1.96 6.33
CA THR A 46 0.36 -2.77 5.47
C THR A 46 -0.51 -3.44 4.39
N PRO A 47 -0.61 -2.87 3.18
CA PRO A 47 -1.57 -3.35 2.19
C PRO A 47 -1.17 -4.69 1.55
N SER A 48 0.09 -5.09 1.63
CA SER A 48 0.56 -6.29 0.95
C SER A 48 1.50 -7.12 1.79
N GLU A 49 0.97 -8.11 2.50
CA GLU A 49 1.81 -9.17 3.07
C GLU A 49 2.25 -10.12 1.94
N GLY A 50 3.56 -10.16 1.67
CA GLY A 50 4.17 -11.10 0.71
C GLY A 50 3.83 -10.87 -0.76
N GLY A 51 3.31 -9.72 -1.10
CA GLY A 51 2.99 -9.33 -2.48
C GLY A 51 3.80 -8.12 -2.95
N ARG A 52 3.54 -7.70 -4.17
CA ARG A 52 4.15 -6.55 -4.82
C ARG A 52 3.05 -5.57 -5.21
N ALA A 53 3.02 -4.39 -4.58
CA ALA A 53 2.05 -3.36 -4.94
C ALA A 53 2.37 -2.80 -6.32
N ILE A 54 1.38 -2.78 -7.19
CA ILE A 54 1.50 -2.28 -8.56
C ILE A 54 0.86 -0.91 -8.70
N GLN A 55 -0.30 -0.73 -8.08
CA GLN A 55 -1.07 0.48 -8.18
C GLN A 55 -1.70 0.82 -6.83
N LEU A 56 -1.77 2.10 -6.53
CA LEU A 56 -2.49 2.65 -5.38
C LEU A 56 -3.43 3.74 -5.85
N ASN A 57 -4.62 3.73 -5.28
CA ASN A 57 -5.53 4.86 -5.27
C ASN A 57 -5.99 5.09 -3.83
N SER A 58 -5.80 6.30 -3.31
CA SER A 58 -6.33 6.74 -2.02
C SER A 58 -7.19 7.98 -2.26
N THR A 59 -8.41 7.96 -1.77
CA THR A 59 -9.35 9.08 -1.91
C THR A 59 -9.84 9.51 -0.54
N LEU A 60 -9.61 10.77 -0.21
CA LEU A 60 -10.16 11.42 0.99
C LEU A 60 -11.37 12.26 0.59
N THR A 61 -12.46 12.12 1.32
CA THR A 61 -13.68 12.90 1.17
C THR A 61 -14.08 13.50 2.50
N LEU A 62 -14.61 14.71 2.46
CA LEU A 62 -15.21 15.37 3.62
C LEU A 62 -16.72 15.23 3.55
N SER A 63 -17.35 15.14 4.71
CA SER A 63 -18.81 15.15 4.80
C SER A 63 -19.34 16.54 4.45
N ARG A 64 -20.42 16.57 3.70
CA ARG A 64 -21.03 17.82 3.29
C ARG A 64 -21.89 18.37 4.43
N GLU A 65 -21.60 19.59 4.86
CA GLU A 65 -22.45 20.30 5.80
C GLU A 65 -23.77 20.76 5.19
N LEU A 66 -24.79 20.87 6.04
CA LEU A 66 -26.16 21.18 5.60
C LEU A 66 -26.39 22.67 5.27
N ILE A 67 -25.41 23.54 5.51
CA ILE A 67 -25.57 25.00 5.31
C ILE A 67 -24.48 25.56 4.41
N PRO A 68 -24.51 25.29 3.10
CA PRO A 68 -23.37 25.58 2.21
C PRO A 68 -23.29 27.00 1.67
N LEU A 69 -24.09 27.95 2.12
CA LEU A 69 -24.27 29.22 1.37
C LEU A 69 -23.54 30.43 1.94
N LEU A 70 -22.95 30.35 3.12
CA LEU A 70 -22.36 31.53 3.78
C LEU A 70 -21.03 31.30 4.48
N LEU A 71 -20.49 30.07 4.49
CA LEU A 71 -19.32 29.72 5.27
C LEU A 71 -18.13 29.42 4.36
N PRO A 72 -16.89 29.76 4.74
CA PRO A 72 -15.71 29.34 4.04
C PRO A 72 -15.64 27.79 4.03
N GLU A 73 -15.01 27.23 3.02
CA GLU A 73 -14.87 25.78 2.85
C GLU A 73 -13.77 25.24 3.78
N ASP A 74 -14.05 24.12 4.44
CA ASP A 74 -13.03 23.39 5.18
C ASP A 74 -11.91 22.92 4.26
N ASN A 75 -10.69 22.97 4.75
CA ASN A 75 -9.51 22.58 3.99
C ASN A 75 -8.72 21.51 4.75
N PHE A 76 -8.58 20.34 4.15
CA PHE A 76 -7.84 19.22 4.69
C PHE A 76 -6.70 18.82 3.77
N THR A 77 -5.60 18.38 4.36
CA THR A 77 -4.46 17.83 3.61
C THR A 77 -4.37 16.32 3.85
N LEU A 78 -4.32 15.56 2.76
CA LEU A 78 -3.96 14.16 2.75
C LEU A 78 -2.50 13.99 2.34
N SER A 79 -1.70 13.34 3.16
CA SER A 79 -0.34 12.93 2.81
C SER A 79 -0.14 11.43 2.96
N LEU A 80 0.73 10.87 2.15
CA LEU A 80 1.12 9.46 2.20
C LEU A 80 2.63 9.35 2.26
N ASP A 81 3.12 8.69 3.30
CA ASP A 81 4.49 8.21 3.41
C ASP A 81 4.51 6.69 3.27
N MET A 82 5.33 6.19 2.36
CA MET A 82 5.51 4.77 2.12
C MET A 82 6.91 4.37 2.52
N GLU A 83 7.04 3.71 3.68
CA GLU A 83 8.29 3.09 4.06
C GLU A 83 8.53 1.87 3.16
N THR A 84 9.32 2.07 2.11
CA THR A 84 9.83 0.96 1.34
C THR A 84 11.07 0.44 2.03
N GLY A 85 11.09 -0.79 2.50
CA GLY A 85 12.20 -1.39 3.25
C GLY A 85 13.55 -1.50 2.52
N TRP A 86 13.77 -0.70 1.48
CA TRP A 86 15.01 -0.48 0.75
C TRP A 86 15.30 1.01 0.67
N SER A 87 15.98 1.43 1.61
CA SER A 87 16.92 2.53 1.85
C SER A 87 16.77 3.89 1.14
N THR A 88 15.94 4.15 0.17
CA THR A 88 15.94 5.48 -0.50
C THR A 88 14.65 5.94 -1.15
N PHE A 89 13.55 5.23 -1.02
CA PHE A 89 12.31 5.67 -1.64
C PHE A 89 11.20 5.93 -0.64
N SER A 90 11.21 7.12 -0.04
CA SER A 90 10.00 7.70 0.53
C SER A 90 9.33 8.53 -0.56
N SER A 91 8.11 8.23 -0.90
CA SER A 91 7.30 9.05 -1.77
C SER A 91 6.25 9.73 -0.92
N THR A 92 6.45 10.99 -0.61
CA THR A 92 5.41 11.81 0.01
C THR A 92 4.61 12.50 -1.07
N SER A 93 3.30 12.27 -1.09
CA SER A 93 2.35 13.03 -1.91
C SER A 93 1.38 13.73 -0.98
N GLN A 94 1.13 14.99 -1.27
CA GLN A 94 0.16 15.80 -0.55
C GLN A 94 -0.90 16.31 -1.52
N ASP A 95 -2.13 16.29 -1.09
CA ASP A 95 -3.24 16.84 -1.84
C ASP A 95 -4.19 17.58 -0.88
N ASN A 96 -4.68 18.74 -1.30
CA ASN A 96 -5.58 19.56 -0.50
C ASN A 96 -7.01 19.36 -1.03
N ILE A 97 -7.94 19.21 -0.12
CA ILE A 97 -9.36 19.11 -0.44
C ILE A 97 -10.18 20.16 0.30
N THR A 98 -11.29 20.49 -0.28
CA THR A 98 -12.36 21.26 0.33
C THR A 98 -13.64 20.44 0.35
N GLU A 99 -14.65 20.83 1.08
CA GLU A 99 -15.90 20.09 1.23
C GLU A 99 -16.59 19.64 -0.07
N ASN A 100 -16.36 20.36 -1.16
CA ASN A 100 -16.99 20.05 -2.45
C ASN A 100 -16.08 19.26 -3.40
N THR A 101 -14.90 18.88 -2.94
CA THR A 101 -13.91 18.14 -3.74
C THR A 101 -13.46 16.89 -2.99
N SER A 102 -12.76 16.01 -3.68
CA SER A 102 -12.06 14.88 -3.08
C SER A 102 -10.58 14.98 -3.43
N ALA A 103 -9.70 14.73 -2.46
CA ALA A 103 -8.29 14.54 -2.73
C ALA A 103 -8.03 13.09 -3.11
N SER A 104 -7.26 12.88 -4.16
CA SER A 104 -6.86 11.53 -4.57
C SER A 104 -5.36 11.47 -4.76
N ILE A 105 -4.71 10.57 -4.02
CA ILE A 105 -3.33 10.18 -4.29
C ILE A 105 -3.39 8.94 -5.18
N ASP A 106 -3.15 9.13 -6.47
CA ASP A 106 -3.08 8.06 -7.46
C ASP A 106 -1.62 7.77 -7.83
N ARG A 107 -1.25 6.51 -7.73
CA ARG A 107 0.04 5.96 -8.12
C ARG A 107 -0.19 4.76 -9.02
N GLY A 108 -0.40 5.05 -10.30
CA GLY A 108 -0.70 4.05 -11.32
C GLY A 108 0.43 3.06 -11.61
N ASP A 109 1.68 3.47 -11.34
CA ASP A 109 2.87 2.71 -11.68
C ASP A 109 3.85 2.63 -10.50
N LEU A 110 3.41 2.07 -9.37
CA LEU A 110 4.31 1.80 -8.24
C LEU A 110 5.40 0.81 -8.64
N ASN A 111 5.01 -0.21 -9.42
CA ASN A 111 5.90 -1.22 -9.97
C ASN A 111 5.40 -1.71 -11.33
N SER A 112 6.32 -2.23 -12.14
CA SER A 112 5.93 -2.98 -13.33
C SER A 112 5.30 -4.31 -12.95
N TYR A 113 4.34 -4.77 -13.76
CA TYR A 113 3.79 -6.11 -13.63
C TYR A 113 4.90 -7.15 -13.77
N PRO A 114 5.01 -8.13 -12.85
CA PRO A 114 5.98 -9.20 -12.97
C PRO A 114 5.61 -10.15 -14.11
N GLU A 115 6.62 -10.73 -14.75
CA GLU A 115 6.39 -11.81 -15.70
C GLU A 115 5.77 -13.02 -14.99
N SER A 116 4.78 -13.66 -15.60
CA SER A 116 4.00 -14.75 -15.03
C SER A 116 3.83 -15.89 -16.01
N GLY A 117 3.56 -17.11 -15.52
CA GLY A 117 3.29 -18.26 -16.36
C GLY A 117 4.53 -18.94 -16.96
N TYR A 118 5.65 -18.90 -16.26
CA TYR A 118 6.90 -19.58 -16.66
C TYR A 118 7.36 -20.60 -15.64
N THR A 119 8.34 -21.40 -15.99
CA THR A 119 8.93 -22.39 -15.08
C THR A 119 10.38 -22.08 -14.74
N LEU A 120 10.75 -22.35 -13.48
CA LEU A 120 12.13 -22.26 -13.00
C LEU A 120 12.54 -23.55 -12.28
N SER A 121 13.84 -23.82 -12.34
CA SER A 121 14.45 -24.92 -11.60
C SER A 121 15.12 -24.39 -10.34
N ALA A 122 14.84 -25.01 -9.20
CA ALA A 122 15.42 -24.65 -7.92
C ALA A 122 15.50 -25.86 -6.97
N ASP A 123 16.31 -25.74 -5.92
CA ASP A 123 16.49 -26.80 -4.91
C ASP A 123 15.26 -26.92 -4.00
N SER A 124 14.60 -25.80 -3.73
CA SER A 124 13.38 -25.75 -2.93
C SER A 124 12.46 -24.59 -3.33
N LYS A 125 11.19 -24.68 -2.96
CA LYS A 125 10.19 -23.64 -3.15
C LYS A 125 10.57 -22.36 -2.39
N GLU A 126 11.02 -22.51 -1.15
CA GLU A 126 11.36 -21.40 -0.26
C GLU A 126 12.57 -20.62 -0.78
N ALA A 127 13.57 -21.31 -1.32
CA ALA A 127 14.72 -20.66 -1.96
C ALA A 127 14.30 -19.86 -3.17
N LEU A 128 13.39 -20.42 -3.98
CA LEU A 128 12.86 -19.76 -5.16
C LEU A 128 11.98 -18.56 -4.82
N GLU A 129 11.13 -18.70 -3.81
CA GLU A 129 10.29 -17.61 -3.32
C GLU A 129 11.14 -16.44 -2.83
N THR A 130 12.15 -16.72 -2.00
CA THR A 130 13.10 -15.71 -1.53
C THR A 130 13.83 -15.04 -2.69
N LEU A 131 14.27 -15.81 -3.69
CA LEU A 131 14.94 -15.30 -4.87
C LEU A 131 14.03 -14.35 -5.68
N LEU A 132 12.82 -14.79 -5.97
CA LEU A 132 11.86 -14.03 -6.79
C LEU A 132 11.36 -12.78 -6.07
N LEU A 133 11.08 -12.87 -4.77
CA LEU A 133 10.71 -11.72 -3.97
C LEU A 133 11.89 -10.74 -3.78
N ASN A 134 13.13 -11.19 -3.79
CA ASN A 134 14.30 -10.34 -3.68
C ASN A 134 14.80 -9.79 -5.03
N GLN A 135 14.71 -10.52 -6.12
CA GLN A 135 15.19 -10.08 -7.44
C GLN A 135 14.36 -8.98 -8.06
N ALA A 136 13.12 -8.93 -7.69
CA ALA A 136 12.23 -7.97 -8.30
C ALA A 136 12.44 -6.54 -7.78
N GLY A 137 13.48 -6.26 -7.00
CA GLY A 137 13.93 -4.93 -6.55
C GLY A 137 12.95 -4.15 -5.64
N GLU A 138 12.32 -4.65 -4.74
CA GLU A 138 11.29 -5.52 -4.70
C GLU A 138 10.49 -5.60 -3.45
N ARG A 139 10.68 -4.75 -2.57
CA ARG A 139 9.83 -4.48 -1.44
C ARG A 139 8.97 -3.24 -1.66
N PHE A 140 8.77 -2.89 -2.91
CA PHE A 140 7.89 -1.79 -3.25
C PHE A 140 6.46 -2.10 -2.80
N GLY A 141 5.99 -1.36 -1.79
CA GLY A 141 4.68 -1.60 -1.20
C GLY A 141 4.63 -2.75 -0.18
N GLN A 142 5.76 -3.40 0.11
CA GLN A 142 5.91 -4.23 1.29
C GLN A 142 6.41 -3.34 2.42
N GLY A 143 5.69 -3.24 3.47
CA GLY A 143 6.01 -2.39 4.59
C GLY A 143 4.80 -1.60 5.02
N GLU A 144 4.99 -0.77 6.00
CA GLU A 144 3.96 0.09 6.52
C GLU A 144 3.82 1.32 5.65
N TRP A 145 2.60 1.62 5.30
CA TRP A 145 2.20 2.85 4.64
C TRP A 145 1.48 3.71 5.65
N THR A 146 1.84 4.97 5.70
CA THR A 146 1.34 5.92 6.68
C THR A 146 0.60 7.04 5.96
N TRP A 147 -0.71 7.07 6.08
CA TRP A 147 -1.53 8.21 5.65
C TRP A 147 -1.66 9.18 6.82
N THR A 148 -1.47 10.45 6.55
CA THR A 148 -1.74 11.52 7.50
C THR A 148 -2.80 12.45 6.92
N ILE A 149 -3.86 12.65 7.69
CA ILE A 149 -4.94 13.59 7.39
C ILE A 149 -4.80 14.73 8.37
N THR A 150 -4.75 15.96 7.86
CA THR A 150 -4.65 17.17 8.67
C THR A 150 -5.79 18.11 8.33
N ALA A 151 -6.52 18.57 9.34
CA ALA A 151 -7.49 19.64 9.23
C ALA A 151 -6.78 21.00 9.28
N ASP A 152 -6.41 21.55 8.10
CA ASP A 152 -5.64 22.78 8.01
C ASP A 152 -6.46 24.01 8.36
N GLN A 153 -7.69 24.06 7.88
CA GLN A 153 -8.64 25.11 8.13
C GLN A 153 -10.03 24.50 8.19
N CYS A 154 -10.71 24.70 9.30
CA CYS A 154 -12.15 24.51 9.41
C CYS A 154 -12.76 25.89 9.57
N ASP A 155 -14.00 26.04 9.11
CA ASP A 155 -14.62 27.36 9.06
C ASP A 155 -14.52 28.11 10.40
N PRO A 156 -13.96 29.33 10.41
CA PRO A 156 -14.04 30.17 11.60
C PRO A 156 -15.47 30.71 11.66
N ASP A 157 -16.23 30.09 12.48
CA ASP A 157 -17.56 30.51 12.83
C ASP A 157 -17.71 32.01 12.94
N THR A 158 -18.48 32.55 12.07
CA THR A 158 -19.22 33.74 12.43
C THR A 158 -20.34 33.27 13.37
N PRO A 159 -20.28 33.59 14.67
CA PRO A 159 -21.31 33.14 15.59
C PRO A 159 -22.65 33.70 15.12
N VAL A 160 -23.44 32.87 14.49
CA VAL A 160 -24.87 33.11 14.39
C VAL A 160 -25.38 32.82 15.78
N ASP A 161 -25.86 33.89 16.48
CA ASP A 161 -26.31 33.82 17.88
C ASP A 161 -27.05 32.52 18.18
N GLY A 162 -26.40 31.61 18.93
CA GLY A 162 -27.01 30.39 19.48
C GLY A 162 -26.71 29.09 18.73
N ILE A 163 -25.84 29.08 17.74
CA ILE A 163 -25.30 27.87 17.14
C ILE A 163 -23.87 27.70 17.63
N ASP A 164 -23.57 26.52 18.18
CA ASP A 164 -22.23 26.14 18.61
C ASP A 164 -21.34 26.10 17.34
N PRO A 165 -20.19 26.82 17.34
CA PRO A 165 -19.33 26.83 16.18
C PRO A 165 -18.84 25.41 15.88
N ASP A 166 -19.07 24.93 14.68
CA ASP A 166 -18.44 23.72 14.20
C ASP A 166 -16.94 24.04 13.96
N GLN A 167 -16.06 23.26 14.61
CA GLN A 167 -14.62 23.49 14.58
C GLN A 167 -13.90 22.39 13.80
N GLY A 168 -14.63 21.54 13.11
CA GLY A 168 -14.06 20.39 12.42
C GLY A 168 -15.00 19.77 11.41
N ASN A 169 -14.56 18.69 10.77
CA ASN A 169 -15.39 17.96 9.82
C ASN A 169 -15.20 16.45 9.91
N ASP A 170 -16.25 15.72 9.54
CA ASP A 170 -16.19 14.29 9.32
C ASP A 170 -15.47 14.01 7.99
N TRP A 171 -14.60 13.01 8.02
CA TRP A 171 -13.85 12.58 6.86
C TRP A 171 -13.96 11.08 6.61
N GLU A 172 -13.79 10.68 5.37
CA GLU A 172 -13.68 9.27 4.96
C GLU A 172 -12.46 9.11 4.03
N LEU A 173 -11.57 8.18 4.37
CA LEU A 173 -10.46 7.76 3.53
C LEU A 173 -10.72 6.37 2.97
N SER A 174 -10.80 6.27 1.65
CA SER A 174 -10.88 5.01 0.91
C SER A 174 -9.55 4.73 0.23
N VAL A 175 -9.02 3.53 0.41
CA VAL A 175 -7.76 3.09 -0.19
C VAL A 175 -7.98 1.80 -0.97
N THR A 176 -7.49 1.79 -2.20
CA THR A 176 -7.50 0.61 -3.07
C THR A 176 -6.08 0.36 -3.57
N VAL A 177 -5.56 -0.84 -3.34
CA VAL A 177 -4.22 -1.25 -3.79
C VAL A 177 -4.33 -2.50 -4.66
N ILE A 178 -3.72 -2.47 -5.84
CA ILE A 178 -3.52 -3.65 -6.67
C ILE A 178 -2.19 -4.28 -6.30
N VAL A 179 -2.25 -5.53 -5.87
CA VAL A 179 -1.10 -6.30 -5.39
C VAL A 179 -0.94 -7.56 -6.23
N MET A 180 0.28 -7.83 -6.69
CA MET A 180 0.62 -9.10 -7.32
C MET A 180 1.17 -10.06 -6.28
N VAL A 181 0.50 -11.18 -6.08
CA VAL A 181 0.86 -12.22 -5.12
C VAL A 181 1.54 -13.38 -5.84
N LEU A 182 2.72 -13.76 -5.36
CA LEU A 182 3.49 -14.87 -5.94
C LEU A 182 2.87 -16.22 -5.57
N ARG A 183 2.66 -17.07 -6.57
CA ARG A 183 2.25 -18.46 -6.44
C ARG A 183 3.30 -19.38 -7.06
N ILE A 184 3.83 -20.28 -6.27
CA ILE A 184 4.82 -21.26 -6.70
C ILE A 184 4.23 -22.66 -6.48
N SER A 185 4.16 -23.45 -7.55
CA SER A 185 3.74 -24.84 -7.50
C SER A 185 4.79 -25.74 -8.14
N GLU A 186 5.10 -26.87 -7.51
CA GLU A 186 6.00 -27.89 -8.09
C GLU A 186 5.32 -28.56 -9.28
N VAL A 187 6.04 -28.64 -10.40
CA VAL A 187 5.59 -29.40 -11.55
C VAL A 187 5.89 -30.87 -11.25
N GLY A 188 4.85 -31.66 -11.15
CA GLY A 188 4.98 -33.10 -10.86
C GLY A 188 5.84 -33.81 -11.92
N PRO A 189 6.44 -34.95 -11.55
CA PRO A 189 7.23 -35.76 -12.47
C PRO A 189 6.40 -36.35 -13.61
#